data_4369025a1925e8347d5020270d67eb39
#
_entry.id   4369025a1925e8347d5020270d67eb39
#
_cell.length_a   1.000
_cell.length_b   1.000
_cell.length_c   1.000
_cell.angle_alpha   90.00
_cell.angle_beta   90.00
_cell.angle_gamma   90.00
#
_symmetry.space_group_name_H-M   'P 1'
#
loop_
_entity.id
_entity.type
_entity.pdbx_description
1 polymer ?
#
loop_
_entity_poly.entity_id
_entity_poly.type
_entity_poly.pdbx_seq_one_letter_code
_entity_poly.pdbx_strand_id
1 'polypeptide(L)'
;MSSHVVYTVNTTTTHPSYSYSQCTVIRRYSDFLWLHDILSEDYPYAIIPPMPEKNTMNRFEIEFVESRRDSLQSFLREVSVHPTLKDSKRLRSFLNADDEKFNEEKAETKQSLKEELKGNPMEAGMKLLKMVGSGIGRVGSQ
;
A
#
# COMPACT_ATOMS: atom_id res chain seq x y z
N MET A 1 18.35 -14.65 7.70
CA MET A 1 17.76 -14.12 6.46
C MET A 1 16.25 -14.26 6.49
N SER A 2 15.56 -13.18 6.28
CA SER A 2 14.11 -13.23 6.25
C SER A 2 13.65 -13.54 4.83
N SER A 3 12.73 -14.49 4.71
CA SER A 3 12.06 -14.79 3.46
C SER A 3 10.74 -14.03 3.41
N HIS A 4 10.37 -13.55 2.25
CA HIS A 4 9.09 -12.88 2.05
C HIS A 4 8.55 -13.19 0.66
N VAL A 5 7.22 -13.15 0.57
CA VAL A 5 6.52 -13.35 -0.69
C VAL A 5 6.46 -12.02 -1.44
N VAL A 6 6.75 -12.08 -2.73
CA VAL A 6 6.60 -10.91 -3.60
C VAL A 6 5.53 -11.21 -4.63
N TYR A 7 4.85 -10.16 -5.06
CA TYR A 7 3.79 -10.24 -6.05
C TYR A 7 4.20 -9.42 -7.28
N THR A 8 3.97 -9.99 -8.45
CA THR A 8 4.21 -9.29 -9.70
C THR A 8 2.96 -8.51 -10.06
N VAL A 9 3.10 -7.21 -10.28
CA VAL A 9 1.99 -6.32 -10.63
C VAL A 9 2.19 -5.87 -12.06
N ASN A 10 1.28 -6.29 -12.95
CA ASN A 10 1.29 -5.92 -14.36
C ASN A 10 0.23 -4.85 -14.60
N THR A 11 0.64 -3.73 -15.16
CA THR A 11 -0.26 -2.62 -15.44
C THR A 11 -0.24 -2.29 -16.93
N THR A 12 -1.44 -2.12 -17.48
CA THR A 12 -1.62 -1.59 -18.84
C THR A 12 -2.58 -0.42 -18.74
N THR A 13 -2.18 0.74 -19.23
CA THR A 13 -2.99 1.95 -19.13
C THR A 13 -2.82 2.82 -20.36
N THR A 14 -3.86 3.58 -20.70
CA THR A 14 -3.81 4.60 -21.72
C THR A 14 -3.76 6.01 -21.12
N HIS A 15 -3.75 6.09 -19.78
CA HIS A 15 -3.78 7.39 -19.08
C HIS A 15 -2.45 8.13 -19.26
N PRO A 16 -2.47 9.39 -19.72
CA PRO A 16 -1.23 10.12 -20.05
C PRO A 16 -0.36 10.48 -18.85
N SER A 17 -0.91 10.45 -17.64
CA SER A 17 -0.14 10.71 -16.41
C SER A 17 0.83 9.60 -16.05
N TYR A 18 0.68 8.41 -16.63
CA TYR A 18 1.56 7.28 -16.36
C TYR A 18 2.78 7.33 -17.28
N SER A 19 3.95 7.13 -16.69
CA SER A 19 5.22 7.16 -17.45
C SER A 19 5.30 6.05 -18.48
N TYR A 20 4.69 4.90 -18.18
CA TYR A 20 4.70 3.73 -19.06
C TYR A 20 3.28 3.23 -19.27
N SER A 21 2.93 2.96 -20.51
CA SER A 21 1.62 2.37 -20.86
C SER A 21 1.53 0.91 -20.47
N GLN A 22 2.67 0.22 -20.41
CA GLN A 22 2.79 -1.13 -19.91
C GLN A 22 3.95 -1.17 -18.93
N CYS A 23 3.71 -1.73 -17.75
CA CYS A 23 4.73 -1.76 -16.72
C CYS A 23 4.53 -3.00 -15.84
N THR A 24 5.63 -3.62 -15.46
CA THR A 24 5.64 -4.73 -14.52
C THR A 24 6.53 -4.34 -13.35
N VAL A 25 5.97 -4.39 -12.14
CA VAL A 25 6.71 -4.11 -10.92
C VAL A 25 6.53 -5.25 -9.94
N ILE A 26 7.44 -5.34 -8.98
CA ILE A 26 7.39 -6.34 -7.91
C ILE A 26 7.10 -5.61 -6.61
N ARG A 27 6.06 -6.08 -5.90
CA ARG A 27 5.63 -5.46 -4.64
C ARG A 27 5.36 -6.54 -3.60
N ARG A 28 5.69 -6.24 -2.35
CA ARG A 28 5.40 -7.11 -1.21
C ARG A 28 4.08 -6.72 -0.56
N TYR A 29 3.55 -7.57 0.29
CA TYR A 29 2.34 -7.26 1.06
C TYR A 29 2.49 -5.91 1.79
N SER A 30 3.64 -5.66 2.39
CA SER A 30 3.88 -4.40 3.11
C SER A 30 3.82 -3.17 2.20
N ASP A 31 4.11 -3.33 0.92
CA ASP A 31 4.00 -2.23 -0.05
C ASP A 31 2.54 -1.91 -0.35
N PHE A 32 1.70 -2.93 -0.49
CA PHE A 32 0.26 -2.74 -0.64
C PHE A 32 -0.34 -2.10 0.60
N LEU A 33 0.12 -2.51 1.77
CA LEU A 33 -0.33 -1.92 3.03
C LEU A 33 0.05 -0.45 3.12
N TRP A 34 1.27 -0.11 2.71
CA TRP A 34 1.69 1.28 2.60
C TRP A 34 0.75 2.09 1.69
N LEU A 35 0.40 1.53 0.52
CA LEU A 35 -0.51 2.21 -0.40
C LEU A 35 -1.87 2.43 0.23
N HIS A 36 -2.43 1.41 0.86
CA HIS A 36 -3.71 1.51 1.57
C HIS A 36 -3.67 2.63 2.62
N ASP A 37 -2.62 2.65 3.42
CA ASP A 37 -2.50 3.59 4.53
C ASP A 37 -2.25 5.02 4.04
N ILE A 38 -1.42 5.21 3.01
CA ILE A 38 -1.17 6.55 2.48
C ILE A 38 -2.40 7.11 1.75
N LEU A 39 -3.17 6.25 1.10
CA LEU A 39 -4.45 6.67 0.49
C LEU A 39 -5.44 7.10 1.56
N SER A 40 -5.50 6.38 2.68
CA SER A 40 -6.35 6.75 3.82
C SER A 40 -5.96 8.11 4.37
N GLU A 41 -4.67 8.41 4.38
CA GLU A 41 -4.15 9.68 4.86
C GLU A 41 -4.43 10.82 3.89
N ASP A 42 -4.21 10.58 2.59
CA ASP A 42 -4.39 11.60 1.55
C ASP A 42 -5.87 11.89 1.26
N TYR A 43 -6.73 10.90 1.47
CA TYR A 43 -8.17 11.01 1.16
C TYR A 43 -9.01 10.61 2.36
N PRO A 44 -9.03 11.44 3.42
CA PRO A 44 -9.68 11.06 4.69
C PRO A 44 -11.19 10.86 4.58
N TYR A 45 -11.83 11.39 3.55
CA TYR A 45 -13.28 11.25 3.36
C TYR A 45 -13.64 10.14 2.38
N ALA A 46 -12.66 9.48 1.77
CA ALA A 46 -12.92 8.39 0.85
C ALA A 46 -12.96 7.05 1.60
N ILE A 47 -13.78 6.14 1.10
CA ILE A 47 -13.78 4.77 1.60
C ILE A 47 -12.70 4.01 0.83
N ILE A 48 -11.64 3.63 1.53
CA ILE A 48 -10.53 2.92 0.91
C ILE A 48 -10.89 1.43 0.84
N PRO A 49 -10.73 0.79 -0.33
CA PRO A 49 -10.99 -0.65 -0.44
C PRO A 49 -10.22 -1.45 0.60
N PRO A 50 -10.81 -2.54 1.12
CA PRO A 50 -10.16 -3.31 2.19
C PRO A 50 -8.96 -4.09 1.69
N MET A 51 -8.01 -4.29 2.59
CA MET A 51 -6.84 -5.14 2.39
C MET A 51 -7.04 -6.48 3.09
N PRO A 52 -6.44 -7.57 2.57
CA PRO A 52 -6.44 -8.83 3.29
C PRO A 52 -5.66 -8.69 4.58
N GLU A 53 -6.05 -9.46 5.60
CA GLU A 53 -5.39 -9.42 6.88
C GLU A 53 -3.95 -9.93 6.80
N LYS A 54 -3.10 -9.33 7.62
CA LYS A 54 -1.74 -9.80 7.79
C LYS A 54 -1.76 -11.06 8.64
N ASN A 55 -1.36 -12.17 8.05
CA ASN A 55 -1.24 -13.45 8.75
C ASN A 55 0.17 -13.98 8.53
N THR A 56 0.92 -14.17 9.61
CA THR A 56 2.29 -14.63 9.55
C THR A 56 2.43 -16.15 9.72
N MET A 57 1.39 -16.86 10.14
CA MET A 57 1.47 -18.27 10.42
C MET A 57 1.59 -19.13 9.17
N ASN A 58 0.74 -18.90 8.18
CA ASN A 58 0.65 -19.72 6.97
C ASN A 58 1.06 -18.97 5.71
N ARG A 59 1.85 -17.91 5.85
CA ARG A 59 2.15 -16.99 4.75
C ARG A 59 2.88 -17.63 3.57
N PHE A 60 3.47 -18.81 3.75
CA PHE A 60 4.18 -19.50 2.67
C PHE A 60 3.40 -20.67 2.09
N GLU A 61 2.22 -20.97 2.62
CA GLU A 61 1.37 -22.00 2.03
C GLU A 61 0.81 -21.48 0.70
N ILE A 62 0.78 -22.35 -0.30
CA ILE A 62 0.34 -22.00 -1.65
C ILE A 62 -1.07 -21.41 -1.64
N GLU A 63 -2.01 -22.07 -0.94
CA GLU A 63 -3.39 -21.61 -0.86
C GLU A 63 -3.50 -20.22 -0.23
N PHE A 64 -2.72 -19.98 0.82
CA PHE A 64 -2.71 -18.67 1.47
C PHE A 64 -2.15 -17.59 0.54
N VAL A 65 -1.04 -17.87 -0.15
CA VAL A 65 -0.43 -16.93 -1.08
C VAL A 65 -1.38 -16.61 -2.23
N GLU A 66 -2.05 -17.60 -2.78
CA GLU A 66 -2.99 -17.40 -3.88
C GLU A 66 -4.23 -16.62 -3.43
N SER A 67 -4.78 -16.94 -2.26
CA SER A 67 -5.92 -16.23 -1.71
C SER A 67 -5.58 -14.75 -1.47
N ARG A 68 -4.40 -14.51 -0.90
CA ARG A 68 -3.94 -13.14 -0.68
C ARG A 68 -3.72 -12.40 -1.99
N ARG A 69 -3.14 -13.07 -3.00
CA ARG A 69 -2.95 -12.49 -4.32
C ARG A 69 -4.28 -12.03 -4.91
N ASP A 70 -5.31 -12.85 -4.82
CA ASP A 70 -6.63 -12.50 -5.33
C ASP A 70 -7.21 -11.30 -4.60
N SER A 71 -7.05 -11.25 -3.28
CA SER A 71 -7.51 -10.11 -2.48
C SER A 71 -6.75 -8.84 -2.80
N LEU A 72 -5.44 -8.93 -3.02
CA LEU A 72 -4.62 -7.79 -3.40
C LEU A 72 -4.97 -7.29 -4.80
N GLN A 73 -5.27 -8.20 -5.72
CA GLN A 73 -5.71 -7.84 -7.06
C GLN A 73 -7.04 -7.10 -7.01
N SER A 74 -7.98 -7.58 -6.19
CA SER A 74 -9.27 -6.91 -5.99
C SER A 74 -9.09 -5.51 -5.42
N PHE A 75 -8.21 -5.38 -4.44
CA PHE A 75 -7.88 -4.08 -3.86
C PHE A 75 -7.38 -3.09 -4.92
N LEU A 76 -6.38 -3.50 -5.72
CA LEU A 76 -5.84 -2.64 -6.78
C LEU A 76 -6.89 -2.30 -7.84
N ARG A 77 -7.71 -3.29 -8.20
CA ARG A 77 -8.76 -3.08 -9.19
C ARG A 77 -9.76 -2.04 -8.70
N GLU A 78 -10.20 -2.15 -7.46
CA GLU A 78 -11.15 -1.22 -6.85
C GLU A 78 -10.57 0.18 -6.72
N VAL A 79 -9.30 0.30 -6.32
CA VAL A 79 -8.61 1.59 -6.23
C VAL A 79 -8.51 2.24 -7.62
N SER A 80 -8.18 1.43 -8.63
CA SER A 80 -7.96 1.91 -10.00
C SER A 80 -9.22 2.46 -10.66
N VAL A 81 -10.40 2.00 -10.24
CA VAL A 81 -11.68 2.49 -10.78
C VAL A 81 -12.39 3.45 -9.83
N HIS A 82 -11.86 3.66 -8.64
CA HIS A 82 -12.48 4.56 -7.67
C HIS A 82 -12.45 6.00 -8.18
N PRO A 83 -13.57 6.73 -8.14
CA PRO A 83 -13.66 8.08 -8.72
C PRO A 83 -12.62 9.07 -8.21
N THR A 84 -12.21 8.93 -6.97
CA THR A 84 -11.22 9.81 -6.34
C THR A 84 -9.82 9.21 -6.34
N LEU A 85 -9.69 7.93 -5.94
CA LEU A 85 -8.40 7.30 -5.72
C LEU A 85 -7.65 7.01 -7.02
N LYS A 86 -8.35 6.82 -8.12
CA LYS A 86 -7.74 6.50 -9.41
C LYS A 86 -6.72 7.54 -9.87
N ASP A 87 -6.87 8.79 -9.43
CA ASP A 87 -5.99 9.89 -9.82
C ASP A 87 -4.85 10.14 -8.83
N SER A 88 -4.71 9.27 -7.83
CA SER A 88 -3.65 9.41 -6.83
C SER A 88 -2.26 9.25 -7.44
N LYS A 89 -1.37 10.19 -7.12
CA LYS A 89 0.04 10.06 -7.50
C LYS A 89 0.72 8.89 -6.79
N ARG A 90 0.23 8.53 -5.61
CA ARG A 90 0.76 7.36 -4.86
C ARG A 90 0.44 6.07 -5.59
N LEU A 91 -0.75 5.98 -6.15
CA LEU A 91 -1.13 4.83 -6.98
C LEU A 91 -0.23 4.75 -8.22
N ARG A 92 0.02 5.87 -8.89
CA ARG A 92 0.91 5.89 -10.05
C ARG A 92 2.33 5.43 -9.70
N SER A 93 2.85 5.89 -8.58
CA SER A 93 4.17 5.45 -8.10
C SER A 93 4.18 3.97 -7.81
N PHE A 94 3.14 3.48 -7.13
CA PHE A 94 3.03 2.06 -6.81
C PHE A 94 3.04 1.20 -8.07
N LEU A 95 2.35 1.62 -9.11
CA LEU A 95 2.19 0.84 -10.34
C LEU A 95 3.35 1.02 -11.34
N ASN A 96 4.02 2.16 -11.33
CA ASN A 96 4.99 2.52 -12.38
C ASN A 96 6.41 2.78 -11.88
N ALA A 97 6.62 3.12 -10.63
CA ALA A 97 7.96 3.44 -10.15
C ALA A 97 8.81 2.19 -10.01
N ASP A 98 10.09 2.29 -10.39
CA ASP A 98 11.04 1.23 -10.10
C ASP A 98 11.27 1.11 -8.58
N ASP A 99 11.95 0.05 -8.18
CA ASP A 99 12.14 -0.26 -6.76
C ASP A 99 12.86 0.87 -6.01
N GLU A 100 13.84 1.47 -6.64
CA GLU A 100 14.62 2.54 -6.02
C GLU A 100 13.75 3.77 -5.73
N LYS A 101 13.05 4.25 -6.75
CA LYS A 101 12.16 5.41 -6.61
C LYS A 101 11.02 5.15 -5.64
N PHE A 102 10.47 3.94 -5.69
CA PHE A 102 9.39 3.57 -4.80
C PHE A 102 9.87 3.54 -3.34
N ASN A 103 11.05 3.00 -3.08
CA ASN A 103 11.62 2.97 -1.75
C ASN A 103 11.93 4.37 -1.23
N GLU A 104 12.39 5.26 -2.09
CA GLU A 104 12.61 6.67 -1.74
C GLU A 104 11.30 7.32 -1.31
N GLU A 105 10.22 7.13 -2.06
CA GLU A 105 8.92 7.71 -1.73
C GLU A 105 8.39 7.19 -0.40
N LYS A 106 8.53 5.89 -0.13
CA LYS A 106 8.13 5.33 1.15
C LYS A 106 8.92 5.93 2.31
N ALA A 107 10.22 6.15 2.12
CA ALA A 107 11.07 6.77 3.14
C ALA A 107 10.67 8.22 3.39
N GLU A 108 10.34 8.97 2.35
CA GLU A 108 9.89 10.35 2.46
C GLU A 108 8.59 10.46 3.26
N THR A 109 7.64 9.57 3.03
CA THR A 109 6.37 9.59 3.78
C THR A 109 6.59 9.29 5.26
N LYS A 110 7.52 8.39 5.59
CA LYS A 110 7.86 8.11 6.98
C LYS A 110 8.54 9.30 7.65
N GLN A 111 9.39 10.01 6.91
CA GLN A 111 10.07 11.20 7.43
C GLN A 111 9.07 12.31 7.70
N SER A 112 8.10 12.52 6.80
CA SER A 112 7.06 13.53 6.99
C SER A 112 6.24 13.27 8.24
N LEU A 113 5.90 12.00 8.51
CA LEU A 113 5.17 11.63 9.72
C LEU A 113 5.97 11.94 10.99
N LYS A 114 7.30 11.70 10.95
CA LYS A 114 8.15 12.02 12.09
C LYS A 114 8.21 13.53 12.35
N GLU A 115 8.22 14.32 11.29
CA GLU A 115 8.23 15.79 11.42
C GLU A 115 6.91 16.30 11.95
N GLU A 116 5.79 15.75 11.49
CA GLU A 116 4.47 16.08 12.04
C GLU A 116 4.39 15.74 13.52
N LEU A 117 4.98 14.62 13.92
CA LEU A 117 5.01 14.20 15.31
C LEU A 117 5.71 15.25 16.20
N LYS A 118 6.77 15.89 15.70
CA LYS A 118 7.47 16.94 16.40
C LYS A 118 6.65 18.23 16.47
N GLY A 119 5.89 18.54 15.42
CA GLY A 119 5.07 19.75 15.36
C GLY A 119 3.76 19.66 16.14
N ASN A 120 3.09 18.51 16.06
CA ASN A 120 1.83 18.25 16.76
C ASN A 120 1.81 16.79 17.21
N PRO A 121 2.38 16.49 18.39
CA PRO A 121 2.54 15.12 18.84
C PRO A 121 1.24 14.32 18.93
N MET A 122 0.14 14.96 19.35
CA MET A 122 -1.13 14.26 19.51
C MET A 122 -1.69 13.81 18.15
N GLU A 123 -1.78 14.73 17.21
CA GLU A 123 -2.33 14.43 15.88
C GLU A 123 -1.45 13.44 15.13
N ALA A 124 -0.15 13.67 15.15
CA ALA A 124 0.79 12.78 14.45
C ALA A 124 0.83 11.40 15.11
N GLY A 125 0.68 11.35 16.43
CA GLY A 125 0.57 10.09 17.15
C GLY A 125 -0.65 9.29 16.73
N MET A 126 -1.79 9.95 16.54
CA MET A 126 -3.00 9.30 16.05
C MET A 126 -2.84 8.77 14.63
N LYS A 127 -2.21 9.55 13.75
CA LYS A 127 -1.92 9.11 12.37
C LYS A 127 -0.99 7.90 12.37
N LEU A 128 0.06 7.94 13.17
CA LEU A 128 1.01 6.84 13.27
C LEU A 128 0.34 5.58 13.80
N LEU A 129 -0.51 5.70 14.84
CA LEU A 129 -1.25 4.57 15.37
C LEU A 129 -2.19 3.98 14.34
N LYS A 130 -2.84 4.81 13.53
CA LYS A 130 -3.72 4.34 12.46
C LYS A 130 -2.95 3.53 11.42
N MET A 131 -1.80 4.01 10.98
CA MET A 131 -0.97 3.30 9.99
C MET A 131 -0.37 2.02 10.55
N VAL A 132 0.13 2.06 11.76
CA VAL A 132 0.67 0.89 12.47
C VAL A 132 -0.46 -0.07 12.79
N GLY A 133 -1.62 0.45 13.21
CA GLY A 133 -2.80 -0.33 13.52
C GLY A 133 -3.29 -1.18 12.36
N SER A 134 -3.16 -0.68 11.13
CA SER A 134 -3.51 -1.45 9.94
C SER A 134 -2.68 -2.72 9.80
N GLY A 135 -1.46 -2.72 10.32
CA GLY A 135 -0.60 -3.90 10.29
C GLY A 135 -0.58 -4.66 11.61
N ILE A 136 -0.36 -3.96 12.71
CA ILE A 136 -0.14 -4.58 14.03
C ILE A 136 -1.44 -4.91 14.73
N GLY A 137 -2.45 -4.07 14.62
CA GLY A 137 -3.74 -4.30 15.26
C GLY A 137 -4.37 -5.60 14.82
N ARG A 138 -4.21 -5.97 13.59
CA ARG A 138 -4.71 -7.24 13.05
C ARG A 138 -3.95 -8.42 13.59
N VAL A 139 -2.65 -8.28 13.79
CA VAL A 139 -1.83 -9.30 14.43
C VAL A 139 -2.26 -9.48 15.88
N GLY A 140 -2.50 -8.39 16.58
CA GLY A 140 -2.93 -8.43 17.97
C GLY A 140 -4.32 -9.02 18.18
N SER A 141 -5.19 -8.98 17.18
CA SER A 141 -6.55 -9.52 17.26
C SER A 141 -6.64 -11.01 17.03
N GLN A 142 -5.55 -11.64 16.74
CA GLN A 142 -5.51 -13.09 16.47
C GLN A 142 -5.33 -13.92 17.72
#